data_5171e992807b3898bec5479fca5e2b2d
#
_entry.id   5171e992807b3898bec5479fca5e2b2d
#
_cell.length_a   1.000
_cell.length_b   1.000
_cell.length_c   1.000
_cell.angle_alpha   90.00
_cell.angle_beta   90.00
_cell.angle_gamma   90.00
#
_symmetry.space_group_name_H-M   'P 1'
#
loop_
_entity.id
_entity.type
_entity.pdbx_description
1 polymer ?
#
loop_
_entity_poly.entity_id
_entity_poly.type
_entity_poly.pdbx_seq_one_letter_code
_entity_poly.pdbx_strand_id
1 'polypeptide(L)'
;MEVFPAAAGLIIRALVVSARWAGRARRLALEQATAAADANREAALEARVMVVEDMVEQRDAHIAVLQGRLGEERFRKPYPLMERLRIIWLVQYFQIPGRRLKETLGVSRSSVRRWLQGF
;
A
#
# COMPACT_ATOMS: atom_id res chain seq x y z
N MET A 1 -11.30 28.90 1.58
CA MET A 1 -11.92 27.58 1.31
C MET A 1 -11.40 26.94 0.05
N GLU A 2 -11.13 27.71 -0.99
CA GLU A 2 -10.57 27.19 -2.25
C GLU A 2 -9.15 26.62 -2.11
N VAL A 3 -8.42 27.06 -1.10
CA VAL A 3 -7.05 26.61 -0.83
C VAL A 3 -7.01 25.14 -0.36
N PHE A 4 -8.05 24.67 0.34
CA PHE A 4 -8.09 23.32 0.85
C PHE A 4 -8.08 22.22 -0.24
N PRO A 5 -8.91 22.29 -1.28
CA PRO A 5 -8.85 21.29 -2.35
C PRO A 5 -7.51 21.26 -3.08
N ALA A 6 -6.89 22.42 -3.30
CA ALA A 6 -5.58 22.50 -3.93
C ALA A 6 -4.49 21.91 -3.04
N ALA A 7 -4.51 22.25 -1.74
CA ALA A 7 -3.57 21.70 -0.77
C ALA A 7 -3.75 20.17 -0.63
N ALA A 8 -4.99 19.70 -0.56
CA ALA A 8 -5.28 18.29 -0.50
C ALA A 8 -4.77 17.56 -1.74
N GLY A 9 -4.95 18.15 -2.93
CA GLY A 9 -4.44 17.60 -4.17
C GLY A 9 -2.92 17.47 -4.19
N LEU A 10 -2.21 18.49 -3.69
CA LEU A 10 -0.75 18.45 -3.57
C LEU A 10 -0.30 17.38 -2.58
N ILE A 11 -0.97 17.26 -1.45
CA ILE A 11 -0.67 16.25 -0.44
C ILE A 11 -0.86 14.84 -1.02
N ILE A 12 -1.95 14.61 -1.73
CA ILE A 12 -2.24 13.33 -2.37
C ILE A 12 -1.16 13.01 -3.43
N ARG A 13 -0.78 13.97 -4.25
CA ARG A 13 0.28 13.77 -5.26
C ARG A 13 1.60 13.43 -4.59
N ALA A 14 1.97 14.15 -3.55
CA ALA A 14 3.20 13.89 -2.79
C ALA A 14 3.16 12.49 -2.16
N LEU A 15 2.02 12.11 -1.59
CA LEU A 15 1.82 10.78 -1.01
C LEU A 15 2.00 9.68 -2.06
N VAL A 16 1.36 9.82 -3.21
CA VAL A 16 1.43 8.84 -4.30
C VAL A 16 2.85 8.71 -4.83
N VAL A 17 3.52 9.83 -5.07
CA VAL A 17 4.91 9.84 -5.55
C VAL A 17 5.84 9.18 -4.53
N SER A 18 5.73 9.57 -3.26
CA SER A 18 6.55 9.00 -2.18
C SER A 18 6.32 7.50 -2.04
N ALA A 19 5.08 7.05 -2.08
CA ALA A 19 4.74 5.63 -1.97
C ALA A 19 5.28 4.83 -3.16
N ARG A 20 5.20 5.38 -4.37
CA ARG A 20 5.75 4.74 -5.57
C ARG A 20 7.27 4.60 -5.49
N TRP A 21 7.96 5.64 -5.04
CA TRP A 21 9.41 5.60 -4.88
C TRP A 21 9.82 4.57 -3.83
N ALA A 22 9.15 4.57 -2.67
CA ALA A 22 9.40 3.59 -1.62
C ALA A 22 9.11 2.17 -2.10
N GLY A 23 8.02 1.97 -2.85
CA GLY A 23 7.66 0.68 -3.42
C GLY A 23 8.67 0.18 -4.45
N ARG A 24 9.20 1.07 -5.29
CA ARG A 24 10.26 0.71 -6.25
C ARG A 24 11.55 0.34 -5.54
N ALA A 25 11.93 1.09 -4.52
CA ALA A 25 13.13 0.79 -3.74
C ALA A 25 13.01 -0.57 -3.06
N ARG A 26 11.85 -0.87 -2.49
CA ARG A 26 11.57 -2.19 -1.87
C ARG A 26 11.67 -3.30 -2.91
N ARG A 27 11.04 -3.12 -4.06
CA ARG A 27 11.05 -4.12 -5.13
C ARG A 27 12.46 -4.36 -5.64
N LEU A 28 13.23 -3.30 -5.85
CA LEU A 28 14.61 -3.42 -6.28
C LEU A 28 15.46 -4.17 -5.26
N ALA A 29 15.27 -3.89 -3.97
CA ALA A 29 15.98 -4.60 -2.91
C ALA A 29 15.66 -6.09 -2.91
N LEU A 30 14.37 -6.46 -3.12
CA LEU A 30 13.95 -7.85 -3.22
C LEU A 30 14.55 -8.54 -4.45
N GLU A 31 14.57 -7.84 -5.59
CA GLU A 31 15.16 -8.36 -6.82
C GLU A 31 16.65 -8.60 -6.67
N GLN A 32 17.36 -7.65 -6.06
CA GLN A 32 18.80 -7.77 -5.79
C GLN A 32 19.10 -8.92 -4.83
N ALA A 33 18.30 -9.07 -3.79
CA ALA A 33 18.45 -10.17 -2.83
C ALA A 33 18.21 -11.52 -3.51
N THR A 34 17.19 -11.61 -4.37
CA THR A 34 16.89 -12.82 -5.12
C THR A 34 18.00 -13.18 -6.10
N ALA A 35 18.55 -12.17 -6.80
CA ALA A 35 19.68 -12.38 -7.71
C ALA A 35 20.93 -12.85 -6.95
N ALA A 36 21.19 -12.26 -5.78
CA ALA A 36 22.32 -12.65 -4.93
C ALA A 36 22.15 -14.07 -4.35
N ALA A 37 20.93 -14.56 -4.26
CA ALA A 37 20.63 -15.90 -3.74
C ALA A 37 21.32 -17.01 -4.55
N ASP A 38 21.57 -16.77 -5.84
CA ASP A 38 22.25 -17.73 -6.70
C ASP A 38 23.77 -17.80 -6.41
N ALA A 39 24.31 -16.86 -5.66
CA ALA A 39 25.76 -16.76 -5.41
C ALA A 39 26.21 -17.69 -4.29
N ASN A 40 25.42 -17.84 -3.21
CA ASN A 40 25.74 -18.74 -2.13
C ASN A 40 24.49 -19.04 -1.27
N ARG A 41 24.62 -20.04 -0.39
CA ARG A 41 23.53 -20.52 0.46
C ARG A 41 23.08 -19.46 1.49
N GLU A 42 24.00 -18.70 2.03
CA GLU A 42 23.72 -17.67 3.01
C GLU A 42 22.90 -16.54 2.40
N ALA A 43 23.27 -16.09 1.20
CA ALA A 43 22.51 -15.10 0.46
C ALA A 43 21.11 -15.62 0.11
N ALA A 44 20.98 -16.91 -0.20
CA ALA A 44 19.67 -17.52 -0.46
C ALA A 44 18.76 -17.47 0.77
N LEU A 45 19.31 -17.74 1.96
CA LEU A 45 18.55 -17.66 3.21
C LEU A 45 18.15 -16.24 3.53
N GLU A 46 19.04 -15.28 3.33
CA GLU A 46 18.74 -13.86 3.53
C GLU A 46 17.62 -13.39 2.59
N ALA A 47 17.66 -13.82 1.33
CA ALA A 47 16.62 -13.50 0.37
C ALA A 47 15.26 -14.06 0.79
N ARG A 48 15.24 -15.31 1.29
CA ARG A 48 14.01 -15.93 1.78
C ARG A 48 13.45 -15.18 2.99
N VAL A 49 14.31 -14.75 3.91
CA VAL A 49 13.90 -13.95 5.06
C VAL A 49 13.28 -12.63 4.59
N MET A 50 13.90 -11.94 3.65
CA MET A 50 13.37 -10.68 3.13
C MET A 50 11.98 -10.87 2.48
N VAL A 51 11.80 -11.93 1.71
CA VAL A 51 10.51 -12.22 1.07
C VAL A 51 9.44 -12.50 2.12
N VAL A 52 9.77 -13.30 3.13
CA VAL A 52 8.82 -13.62 4.21
C VAL A 52 8.48 -12.38 5.02
N GLU A 53 9.46 -11.56 5.37
CA GLU A 53 9.23 -10.29 6.09
C GLU A 53 8.31 -9.36 5.30
N ASP A 54 8.51 -9.28 3.98
CA ASP A 54 7.66 -8.50 3.10
C ASP A 54 6.21 -9.02 3.10
N MET A 55 6.03 -10.33 3.05
CA MET A 55 4.70 -10.94 3.11
C MET A 55 4.02 -10.67 4.45
N VAL A 56 4.76 -10.75 5.55
CA VAL A 56 4.25 -10.43 6.88
C VAL A 56 3.83 -8.97 6.95
N GLU A 57 4.65 -8.06 6.44
CA GLU A 57 4.34 -6.63 6.41
C GLU A 57 3.06 -6.35 5.62
N GLN A 58 2.88 -6.98 4.46
CA GLN A 58 1.65 -6.85 3.67
C GLN A 58 0.43 -7.35 4.44
N ARG A 59 0.55 -8.50 5.08
CA ARG A 59 -0.54 -9.08 5.87
C ARG A 59 -0.89 -8.23 7.08
N ASP A 60 0.11 -7.71 7.76
CA ASP A 60 -0.10 -6.81 8.91
C ASP A 60 -0.82 -5.53 8.47
N ALA A 61 -0.44 -4.97 7.33
CA ALA A 61 -1.11 -3.81 6.77
C ALA A 61 -2.58 -4.12 6.44
N HIS A 62 -2.84 -5.27 5.83
CA HIS A 62 -4.20 -5.72 5.51
C HIS A 62 -5.04 -5.90 6.78
N ILE A 63 -4.48 -6.56 7.79
CA ILE A 63 -5.15 -6.77 9.07
C ILE A 63 -5.48 -5.43 9.73
N ALA A 64 -4.55 -4.48 9.71
CA ALA A 64 -4.76 -3.17 10.29
C ALA A 64 -5.92 -2.42 9.61
N VAL A 65 -6.03 -2.51 8.27
CA VAL A 65 -7.15 -1.93 7.53
C VAL A 65 -8.47 -2.59 7.92
N LEU A 66 -8.50 -3.92 7.98
CA LEU A 66 -9.70 -4.67 8.35
C LEU A 66 -10.13 -4.40 9.79
N GLN A 67 -9.19 -4.33 10.72
CA GLN A 67 -9.49 -4.03 12.12
C GLN A 67 -10.07 -2.63 12.29
N GLY A 68 -9.51 -1.65 11.59
CA GLY A 68 -10.05 -0.30 11.59
C GLY A 68 -11.50 -0.28 11.11
N ARG A 69 -11.80 -1.08 10.10
CA ARG A 69 -13.15 -1.19 9.55
C ARG A 69 -14.13 -1.87 10.50
N LEU A 70 -13.70 -2.96 11.13
CA LEU A 70 -14.52 -3.70 12.09
C LEU A 70 -14.82 -2.86 13.34
N GLY A 71 -13.84 -2.09 13.80
CA GLY A 71 -14.02 -1.23 14.96
C GLY A 71 -15.07 -0.16 14.77
N GLU A 72 -15.35 0.23 13.54
CA GLU A 72 -16.37 1.21 13.22
C GLU A 72 -17.78 0.64 13.10
N GLU A 73 -17.95 -0.67 13.09
CA GLU A 73 -19.22 -1.39 13.03
C GLU A 73 -20.15 -1.02 11.89
N ARG A 74 -19.90 0.05 11.23
CA ARG A 74 -20.85 0.62 10.30
C ARG A 74 -20.29 0.65 8.91
N PHE A 75 -20.31 -0.48 8.29
CA PHE A 75 -19.82 -0.71 6.94
C PHE A 75 -20.36 0.23 5.88
N ARG A 76 -21.36 1.02 6.24
CA ARG A 76 -21.99 1.97 5.32
C ARG A 76 -21.43 3.37 5.42
N LYS A 77 -20.59 3.66 6.43
CA LYS A 77 -19.96 4.97 6.54
C LYS A 77 -18.81 5.08 5.55
N PRO A 78 -18.66 6.24 4.90
CA PRO A 78 -17.50 6.44 4.05
C PRO A 78 -16.22 6.35 4.86
N TYR A 79 -15.14 5.95 4.21
CA TYR A 79 -13.83 5.88 4.86
C TYR A 79 -13.38 7.26 5.30
N PRO A 80 -12.90 7.42 6.54
CA PRO A 80 -12.29 8.67 6.96
C PRO A 80 -11.10 9.05 6.08
N LEU A 81 -10.80 10.34 6.01
CA LEU A 81 -9.71 10.84 5.17
C LEU A 81 -8.38 10.13 5.47
N MET A 82 -8.04 9.97 6.73
CA MET A 82 -6.78 9.33 7.11
C MET A 82 -6.69 7.87 6.65
N GLU A 83 -7.79 7.14 6.70
CA GLU A 83 -7.83 5.77 6.19
C GLU A 83 -7.71 5.72 4.68
N ARG A 84 -8.34 6.65 3.96
CA ARG A 84 -8.20 6.75 2.51
C ARG A 84 -6.75 6.99 2.11
N LEU A 85 -6.08 7.89 2.80
CA LEU A 85 -4.67 8.20 2.56
C LEU A 85 -3.79 6.97 2.83
N ARG A 86 -4.08 6.27 3.91
CA ARG A 86 -3.35 5.04 4.26
C ARG A 86 -3.53 3.96 3.20
N ILE A 87 -4.73 3.75 2.73
CA ILE A 87 -5.02 2.76 1.69
C ILE A 87 -4.33 3.15 0.38
N ILE A 88 -4.38 4.40 -0.02
CA ILE A 88 -3.67 4.89 -1.21
C ILE A 88 -2.18 4.62 -1.08
N TRP A 89 -1.59 4.92 0.08
CA TRP A 89 -0.19 4.63 0.34
C TRP A 89 0.12 3.14 0.15
N LEU A 90 -0.65 2.27 0.78
CA LEU A 90 -0.45 0.82 0.73
C LEU A 90 -0.55 0.29 -0.71
N VAL A 91 -1.53 0.76 -1.46
CA VAL A 91 -1.71 0.36 -2.86
C VAL A 91 -0.47 0.71 -3.70
N GLN A 92 0.07 1.90 -3.52
CA GLN A 92 1.25 2.36 -4.28
C GLN A 92 2.52 1.68 -3.79
N TYR A 93 2.69 1.55 -2.49
CA TYR A 93 3.89 0.95 -1.89
C TYR A 93 4.04 -0.52 -2.27
N PHE A 94 2.99 -1.32 -2.09
CA PHE A 94 3.01 -2.75 -2.43
C PHE A 94 2.68 -3.01 -3.90
N GLN A 95 2.38 -1.98 -4.67
CA GLN A 95 2.04 -2.09 -6.10
C GLN A 95 0.89 -3.09 -6.34
N ILE A 96 -0.15 -2.98 -5.54
CA ILE A 96 -1.30 -3.88 -5.60
C ILE A 96 -2.11 -3.60 -6.87
N PRO A 97 -2.29 -4.61 -7.76
CA PRO A 97 -3.12 -4.41 -8.95
C PRO A 97 -4.59 -4.20 -8.58
N GLY A 98 -5.29 -3.38 -9.35
CA GLY A 98 -6.69 -3.05 -9.09
C GLY A 98 -7.59 -4.27 -8.92
N ARG A 99 -7.33 -5.33 -9.70
CA ARG A 99 -8.09 -6.59 -9.62
C ARG A 99 -7.94 -7.31 -8.28
N ARG A 100 -6.89 -7.03 -7.50
CA ARG A 100 -6.62 -7.67 -6.22
C ARG A 100 -6.93 -6.79 -5.01
N LEU A 101 -7.36 -5.57 -5.24
CA LEU A 101 -7.63 -4.62 -4.15
C LEU A 101 -8.67 -5.13 -3.17
N LYS A 102 -9.77 -5.68 -3.68
CA LYS A 102 -10.84 -6.17 -2.84
C LYS A 102 -10.39 -7.34 -1.97
N GLU A 103 -9.59 -8.24 -2.52
CA GLU A 103 -9.06 -9.39 -1.79
C GLU A 103 -8.00 -8.98 -0.77
N THR A 104 -7.16 -8.01 -1.12
CA THR A 104 -6.01 -7.62 -0.31
C THR A 104 -6.37 -6.61 0.77
N LEU A 105 -7.16 -5.58 0.43
CA LEU A 105 -7.49 -4.48 1.35
C LEU A 105 -8.99 -4.33 1.61
N GLY A 106 -9.82 -5.14 0.97
CA GLY A 106 -11.26 -5.04 1.11
C GLY A 106 -11.88 -3.79 0.50
N VAL A 107 -11.17 -3.12 -0.40
CA VAL A 107 -11.60 -1.87 -1.02
C VAL A 107 -11.79 -2.08 -2.52
N SER A 108 -12.86 -1.53 -3.08
CA SER A 108 -13.10 -1.66 -4.51
C SER A 108 -12.16 -0.76 -5.32
N ARG A 109 -11.84 -1.24 -6.53
CA ARG A 109 -11.03 -0.49 -7.49
C ARG A 109 -11.63 0.88 -7.81
N SER A 110 -12.95 0.94 -7.96
CA SER A 110 -13.65 2.20 -8.25
C SER A 110 -13.58 3.19 -7.09
N SER A 111 -13.59 2.73 -5.85
CA SER A 111 -13.41 3.59 -4.68
C SER A 111 -12.04 4.25 -4.67
N VAL A 112 -10.98 3.48 -4.89
CA VAL A 112 -9.61 4.02 -4.94
C VAL A 112 -9.47 5.02 -6.08
N ARG A 113 -9.99 4.69 -7.26
CA ARG A 113 -9.98 5.61 -8.41
C ARG A 113 -10.68 6.92 -8.09
N ARG A 114 -11.85 6.85 -7.46
CA ARG A 114 -12.62 8.02 -7.06
C ARG A 114 -11.86 8.89 -6.07
N TRP A 115 -11.20 8.27 -5.10
CA TRP A 115 -10.39 9.01 -4.12
C TRP A 115 -9.21 9.73 -4.78
N LEU A 116 -8.57 9.11 -5.74
CA LEU A 116 -7.48 9.75 -6.48
C LEU A 116 -7.95 10.90 -7.35
N GLN A 117 -9.15 10.82 -7.91
CA GLN A 117 -9.72 11.86 -8.77
C GLN A 117 -10.40 12.98 -7.98
N GLY A 118 -10.91 12.69 -6.79
CA GLY A 118 -11.66 13.62 -5.99
C GLY A 118 -10.83 14.66 -5.24
N PHE A 119 -9.51 14.60 -5.39
CA PHE A 119 -8.60 15.55 -4.72
C PHE A 119 -7.85 16.42 -5.70
#